data_881cdb434f2cd8a8453ba6ad799554fc
#
_entry.id   881cdb434f2cd8a8453ba6ad799554fc
#
_cell.length_a   1.000
_cell.length_b   1.000
_cell.length_c   1.000
_cell.angle_alpha   90.00
_cell.angle_beta   90.00
_cell.angle_gamma   90.00
#
_symmetry.space_group_name_H-M   'P 1'
#
loop_
_entity.id
_entity.type
_entity.pdbx_description
1 polymer ?
#
loop_
_entity_poly.entity_id
_entity_poly.type
_entity_poly.pdbx_seq_one_letter_code
_entity_poly.pdbx_strand_id
1 'polypeptide(L)'
;MQILVTSIGEFQYNQRSHFEARNRMNRSSCNGNEKPSRNSGNRSIVRGICASRGVLVVLCLFAMITATRTYGQDRSQSRSMVISQGGIVAAESPLAAQAGAQILAHGGNAIDAAVATNAVVGVVEPMMNGMGGDLFAIIYDAKTGKLYGINASGWAPAGLSLQFLKSKGVTDMPTLGIQSVTVPGVVDGWSKMLSRFGTKNFSEVLAPAIYYAREGYPVPEWAAAYWNDPAVIAKLKQDKNAAATYLINGQAPQVGQVFRNPDLAHSLGLVASEGRDGFYKSEIAKSIVARSKELGGTMTAEDLADYSSEWVDPISTTYHGWTVYELPPNGQGIAALEMLNMMEKFPLAKYGQNSTDALHVMIEAKKLAYADLMRYVADPKFSSIPVAGMLSKQYAAQRAELIDMRKANCSVAPGNPAMPTHGDTMYLSVVDREGNMVSLIQSNYLAFGSGVVADGTGFVLQDRGALFSLDPNSPNKLEGHKRPFHTIIPGFMTKGDERIAFGIMGGPNQAQAHAQFVSNVVDFGMNIQAAMEAPRFTKLTVPGCDVEIENRVAQSVRDDLTRRGHEIKVLGPYASDVGGGQAVLRNVSSKVNFGASDPRKDGAAIPEPIPAK
;
A
#
# COMPACT_ATOMS: atom_id res chain seq x y z
N MET A 1 16.47 -31.03 -16.82
CA MET A 1 15.51 -31.38 -17.86
C MET A 1 14.67 -32.53 -17.33
N GLN A 2 13.37 -32.28 -17.13
CA GLN A 2 12.38 -33.20 -16.58
C GLN A 2 12.74 -33.87 -15.23
N ILE A 3 12.17 -33.39 -14.17
CA ILE A 3 11.63 -34.00 -12.95
C ILE A 3 11.50 -32.84 -11.93
N LEU A 4 10.30 -32.32 -11.76
CA LEU A 4 9.75 -31.68 -10.56
C LEU A 4 8.48 -30.89 -10.92
N VAL A 5 7.47 -31.64 -11.41
CA VAL A 5 6.09 -31.17 -11.46
C VAL A 5 5.24 -32.36 -10.98
N THR A 6 5.13 -32.52 -9.68
CA THR A 6 4.05 -33.28 -9.00
C THR A 6 4.24 -33.17 -7.49
N SER A 7 3.63 -32.19 -6.88
CA SER A 7 3.09 -32.23 -5.49
C SER A 7 2.55 -30.84 -5.05
N ILE A 8 1.55 -30.34 -5.75
CA ILE A 8 0.64 -29.30 -5.24
C ILE A 8 -0.77 -29.74 -5.67
N GLY A 9 -1.34 -30.69 -4.95
CA GLY A 9 -2.64 -31.25 -5.31
C GLY A 9 -3.42 -31.95 -4.21
N GLU A 10 -3.02 -31.83 -2.93
CA GLU A 10 -3.73 -32.57 -1.86
C GLU A 10 -3.90 -31.85 -0.52
N PHE A 11 -4.05 -30.54 -0.49
CA PHE A 11 -4.32 -29.83 0.78
C PHE A 11 -5.61 -28.99 0.80
N GLN A 12 -6.56 -29.25 -0.09
CA GLN A 12 -7.85 -28.54 -0.11
C GLN A 12 -9.07 -29.41 0.23
N TYR A 13 -8.95 -30.53 0.93
CA TYR A 13 -10.10 -31.44 1.15
C TYR A 13 -10.52 -31.68 2.60
N ASN A 14 -10.09 -30.87 3.58
CA ASN A 14 -10.45 -31.14 5.00
C ASN A 14 -11.06 -29.97 5.78
N GLN A 15 -11.67 -28.97 5.15
CA GLN A 15 -12.44 -27.94 5.89
C GLN A 15 -13.94 -27.84 5.50
N ARG A 16 -14.49 -28.79 4.74
CA ARG A 16 -15.92 -28.79 4.38
C ARG A 16 -16.85 -29.65 5.26
N SER A 17 -16.36 -30.34 6.28
CA SER A 17 -17.19 -31.30 7.05
C SER A 17 -17.78 -30.78 8.36
N HIS A 18 -17.56 -29.54 8.77
CA HIS A 18 -18.11 -29.02 10.05
C HIS A 18 -19.17 -27.92 9.94
N PHE A 19 -19.62 -27.53 8.74
CA PHE A 19 -20.63 -26.48 8.58
C PHE A 19 -22.01 -26.96 8.11
N GLU A 20 -22.18 -28.25 7.76
CA GLU A 20 -23.49 -28.80 7.28
C GLU A 20 -24.35 -29.48 8.36
N ALA A 21 -23.91 -29.57 9.60
CA ALA A 21 -24.62 -30.28 10.66
C ALA A 21 -25.57 -29.42 11.53
N ARG A 22 -25.78 -28.13 11.25
CA ARG A 22 -26.63 -27.25 12.08
C ARG A 22 -27.92 -26.72 11.43
N ASN A 23 -28.27 -27.11 10.22
CA ASN A 23 -29.47 -26.60 9.53
C ASN A 23 -30.55 -27.66 9.20
N ARG A 24 -30.62 -28.74 9.96
CA ARG A 24 -31.71 -29.76 9.83
C ARG A 24 -32.46 -30.00 11.13
N MET A 25 -32.94 -28.99 11.80
CA MET A 25 -33.98 -29.10 12.81
C MET A 25 -34.80 -27.83 12.87
N ASN A 26 -35.83 -27.72 12.06
CA ASN A 26 -37.06 -26.95 12.29
C ASN A 26 -37.88 -26.90 10.98
N ARG A 27 -38.46 -28.02 10.61
CA ARG A 27 -39.67 -28.08 9.75
C ARG A 27 -40.43 -29.33 10.12
N SER A 28 -41.39 -29.23 11.02
CA SER A 28 -42.53 -30.12 11.07
C SER A 28 -43.70 -29.43 11.75
N SER A 29 -44.82 -29.62 11.10
CA SER A 29 -46.23 -29.52 11.58
C SER A 29 -46.86 -28.14 11.69
N CYS A 30 -47.76 -27.86 10.74
CA CYS A 30 -49.19 -27.74 11.03
C CYS A 30 -49.98 -27.72 9.72
N ASN A 31 -50.56 -28.89 9.38
CA ASN A 31 -51.72 -29.00 8.49
C ASN A 31 -52.98 -28.89 9.33
N GLY A 32 -53.95 -28.11 8.88
CA GLY A 32 -55.28 -28.04 9.45
C GLY A 32 -56.25 -27.46 8.44
N ASN A 33 -56.94 -28.35 7.71
CA ASN A 33 -58.10 -28.05 6.87
C ASN A 33 -59.29 -27.60 7.72
N GLU A 34 -60.04 -26.61 7.21
CA GLU A 34 -61.51 -26.70 7.26
C GLU A 34 -62.15 -25.72 6.27
N LYS A 35 -63.15 -26.22 5.55
CA LYS A 35 -63.99 -25.54 4.56
C LYS A 35 -65.40 -25.31 5.15
N PRO A 36 -66.38 -24.71 4.45
CA PRO A 36 -67.09 -23.49 4.82
C PRO A 36 -68.55 -23.72 5.18
N SER A 37 -69.24 -22.78 5.77
CA SER A 37 -70.71 -22.74 5.77
C SER A 37 -71.28 -21.39 5.35
N ARG A 38 -72.24 -21.48 4.43
CA ARG A 38 -73.14 -20.41 3.97
C ARG A 38 -74.10 -20.00 5.08
N ASN A 39 -74.45 -18.71 5.18
CA ASN A 39 -75.88 -18.33 5.13
C ASN A 39 -76.11 -16.83 4.91
N SER A 40 -76.92 -16.61 3.98
CA SER A 40 -77.92 -15.63 3.60
C SER A 40 -78.28 -14.46 4.56
N GLY A 41 -78.49 -13.29 3.95
CA GLY A 41 -79.59 -12.42 4.34
C GLY A 41 -79.25 -10.93 4.51
N ASN A 42 -79.56 -10.17 3.63
CA ASN A 42 -80.53 -9.07 3.51
C ASN A 42 -80.00 -7.74 2.99
N ARG A 43 -80.79 -7.23 2.08
CA ARG A 43 -80.74 -5.95 1.40
C ARG A 43 -80.96 -4.78 2.35
N SER A 44 -80.30 -3.65 2.17
CA SER A 44 -80.93 -2.41 1.70
C SER A 44 -80.11 -1.19 2.11
N ILE A 45 -80.12 -0.22 1.20
CA ILE A 45 -79.94 1.22 1.40
C ILE A 45 -78.51 1.66 1.70
N VAL A 46 -77.85 2.42 0.76
CA VAL A 46 -77.76 3.86 0.84
C VAL A 46 -76.98 4.46 -0.34
N ARG A 47 -77.60 5.44 -0.93
CA ARG A 47 -76.92 6.47 -1.73
C ARG A 47 -76.25 7.48 -0.76
N GLY A 48 -75.04 7.83 -1.08
CA GLY A 48 -74.36 9.01 -0.51
C GLY A 48 -72.96 8.68 -0.05
N ILE A 49 -72.01 9.00 -0.83
CA ILE A 49 -70.65 9.51 -0.56
C ILE A 49 -69.74 9.18 -1.74
N CYS A 50 -69.88 9.94 -2.81
CA CYS A 50 -68.92 9.93 -3.91
C CYS A 50 -67.87 11.05 -3.84
N ALA A 51 -67.83 11.79 -2.74
CA ALA A 51 -66.87 12.90 -2.58
C ALA A 51 -65.65 12.62 -1.67
N SER A 52 -65.66 11.51 -0.91
CA SER A 52 -64.53 11.23 0.02
C SER A 52 -63.47 10.25 -0.53
N ARG A 53 -63.73 9.56 -1.63
CA ARG A 53 -62.78 8.61 -2.21
C ARG A 53 -61.65 9.29 -2.99
N GLY A 54 -61.88 10.48 -3.59
CA GLY A 54 -60.87 11.23 -4.29
C GLY A 54 -59.80 11.85 -3.39
N VAL A 55 -60.24 12.36 -2.22
CA VAL A 55 -59.33 12.96 -1.23
C VAL A 55 -58.46 11.93 -0.53
N LEU A 56 -59.03 10.74 -0.25
CA LEU A 56 -58.27 9.63 0.39
C LEU A 56 -57.21 9.05 -0.54
N VAL A 57 -57.51 8.92 -1.85
CA VAL A 57 -56.56 8.41 -2.85
C VAL A 57 -55.45 9.43 -3.09
N VAL A 58 -55.74 10.74 -3.11
CA VAL A 58 -54.72 11.80 -3.21
C VAL A 58 -53.85 11.86 -1.97
N LEU A 59 -54.42 11.71 -0.77
CA LEU A 59 -53.66 11.64 0.48
C LEU A 59 -52.81 10.37 0.59
N CYS A 60 -53.28 9.24 0.10
CA CYS A 60 -52.47 7.99 0.02
C CYS A 60 -51.36 8.08 -1.04
N LEU A 61 -51.62 8.75 -2.19
CA LEU A 61 -50.60 9.04 -3.18
C LEU A 61 -49.56 10.05 -2.68
N PHE A 62 -49.97 11.08 -1.94
CA PHE A 62 -49.06 12.01 -1.28
C PHE A 62 -48.28 11.33 -0.14
N ALA A 63 -48.89 10.44 0.65
CA ALA A 63 -48.20 9.64 1.66
C ALA A 63 -47.23 8.62 1.06
N MET A 64 -47.48 8.10 -0.15
CA MET A 64 -46.52 7.25 -0.89
C MET A 64 -45.39 8.07 -1.53
N ILE A 65 -45.60 9.33 -1.86
CA ILE A 65 -44.56 10.22 -2.40
C ILE A 65 -43.69 10.81 -1.27
N THR A 66 -44.23 10.91 -0.05
CA THR A 66 -43.49 11.27 1.17
C THR A 66 -43.00 10.07 1.97
N ALA A 67 -43.13 8.84 1.47
CA ALA A 67 -42.28 7.76 1.91
C ALA A 67 -40.84 8.22 1.65
N THR A 68 -40.31 9.00 2.59
CA THR A 68 -38.88 9.23 2.70
C THR A 68 -38.27 7.85 2.53
N ARG A 69 -37.58 7.64 1.42
CA ARG A 69 -36.60 6.57 1.35
C ARG A 69 -35.73 6.78 2.59
N THR A 70 -36.01 6.06 3.66
CA THR A 70 -34.99 5.74 4.63
C THR A 70 -33.95 5.05 3.77
N TYR A 71 -32.99 5.81 3.26
CA TYR A 71 -31.76 5.28 2.79
C TYR A 71 -31.17 4.53 3.98
N GLY A 72 -31.52 3.27 4.12
CA GLY A 72 -30.62 2.34 4.73
C GLY A 72 -29.34 2.56 3.95
N GLN A 73 -28.34 3.14 4.61
CA GLN A 73 -27.07 3.41 4.01
C GLN A 73 -26.62 2.09 3.37
N ASP A 74 -26.69 2.02 2.04
CA ASP A 74 -26.14 0.89 1.31
C ASP A 74 -24.63 0.96 1.55
N ARG A 75 -24.17 0.23 2.57
CA ARG A 75 -22.77 0.15 2.92
C ARG A 75 -22.07 -0.72 1.88
N SER A 76 -21.59 -0.09 0.84
CA SER A 76 -20.69 -0.71 -0.13
C SER A 76 -19.31 -1.04 0.46
N GLN A 77 -19.08 -0.69 1.73
CA GLN A 77 -17.81 -0.85 2.46
C GLN A 77 -18.01 -1.64 3.75
N SER A 78 -17.02 -2.46 4.15
CA SER A 78 -17.06 -3.26 5.38
C SER A 78 -16.74 -2.43 6.63
N ARG A 79 -15.87 -1.41 6.50
CA ARG A 79 -15.47 -0.50 7.59
C ARG A 79 -16.06 0.89 7.38
N SER A 80 -16.41 1.59 8.46
CA SER A 80 -16.74 3.02 8.39
C SER A 80 -15.47 3.85 8.34
N MET A 81 -15.52 5.00 7.65
CA MET A 81 -14.48 6.01 7.82
C MET A 81 -14.40 6.46 9.28
N VAL A 82 -13.19 6.68 9.77
CA VAL A 82 -12.97 7.41 11.01
C VAL A 82 -13.12 8.90 10.72
N ILE A 83 -13.90 9.62 11.53
CA ILE A 83 -14.16 11.05 11.33
C ILE A 83 -13.82 11.79 12.62
N SER A 84 -13.01 12.84 12.54
CA SER A 84 -12.53 13.59 13.71
C SER A 84 -12.30 15.07 13.38
N GLN A 85 -12.42 15.94 14.37
CA GLN A 85 -11.90 17.31 14.33
C GLN A 85 -10.45 17.40 14.84
N GLY A 86 -9.99 16.37 15.58
CA GLY A 86 -8.59 16.16 15.93
C GLY A 86 -7.81 15.50 14.79
N GLY A 87 -6.56 15.18 15.04
CA GLY A 87 -5.74 14.44 14.10
C GLY A 87 -6.22 13.01 13.84
N ILE A 88 -5.72 12.39 12.79
CA ILE A 88 -5.95 10.97 12.46
C ILE A 88 -4.64 10.37 11.94
N VAL A 89 -4.32 9.17 12.41
CA VAL A 89 -3.24 8.33 11.92
C VAL A 89 -3.82 7.05 11.32
N ALA A 90 -3.57 6.78 10.05
CA ALA A 90 -3.93 5.55 9.38
C ALA A 90 -2.65 4.76 9.03
N ALA A 91 -2.53 3.54 9.54
CA ALA A 91 -1.35 2.68 9.34
C ALA A 91 -1.74 1.20 9.26
N GLU A 92 -0.84 0.36 8.72
CA GLU A 92 -1.08 -1.07 8.54
C GLU A 92 -1.16 -1.85 9.87
N SER A 93 -0.66 -1.28 10.97
CA SER A 93 -0.77 -1.84 12.32
C SER A 93 -1.55 -0.92 13.26
N PRO A 94 -2.57 -1.43 14.00
CA PRO A 94 -3.27 -0.65 15.03
C PRO A 94 -2.33 -0.12 16.13
N LEU A 95 -1.31 -0.89 16.52
CA LEU A 95 -0.32 -0.46 17.52
C LEU A 95 0.49 0.75 17.03
N ALA A 96 0.87 0.74 15.76
CA ALA A 96 1.59 1.85 15.14
C ALA A 96 0.70 3.09 14.98
N ALA A 97 -0.53 2.90 14.49
CA ALA A 97 -1.49 4.01 14.36
C ALA A 97 -1.80 4.64 15.73
N GLN A 98 -1.94 3.81 16.79
CA GLN A 98 -2.14 4.28 18.16
C GLN A 98 -0.93 5.08 18.67
N ALA A 99 0.31 4.61 18.41
CA ALA A 99 1.52 5.33 18.81
C ALA A 99 1.57 6.72 18.20
N GLY A 100 1.31 6.85 16.89
CA GLY A 100 1.23 8.15 16.22
C GLY A 100 0.12 9.05 16.76
N ALA A 101 -1.08 8.49 17.01
CA ALA A 101 -2.19 9.23 17.60
C ALA A 101 -1.87 9.73 19.01
N GLN A 102 -1.10 8.99 19.79
CA GLN A 102 -0.61 9.44 21.10
C GLN A 102 0.40 10.59 20.97
N ILE A 103 1.30 10.55 19.97
CA ILE A 103 2.22 11.68 19.71
C ILE A 103 1.42 12.95 19.39
N LEU A 104 0.36 12.88 18.57
CA LEU A 104 -0.53 14.01 18.32
C LEU A 104 -1.17 14.53 19.61
N ALA A 105 -1.73 13.65 20.44
CA ALA A 105 -2.37 14.01 21.72
C ALA A 105 -1.41 14.68 22.72
N HIS A 106 -0.10 14.39 22.64
CA HIS A 106 0.94 15.01 23.45
C HIS A 106 1.59 16.23 22.78
N GLY A 107 0.91 16.85 21.82
CA GLY A 107 1.31 18.09 21.19
C GLY A 107 2.38 17.97 20.10
N GLY A 108 2.65 16.76 19.59
CA GLY A 108 3.38 16.55 18.34
C GLY A 108 2.51 16.89 17.14
N ASN A 109 3.13 17.19 16.00
CA ASN A 109 2.44 17.42 14.75
C ASN A 109 2.38 16.15 13.85
N ALA A 110 1.84 16.28 12.63
CA ALA A 110 1.72 15.17 11.70
C ALA A 110 3.06 14.50 11.36
N ILE A 111 4.14 15.27 11.34
CA ILE A 111 5.49 14.78 11.03
C ILE A 111 6.05 13.93 12.17
N ASP A 112 5.93 14.42 13.41
CA ASP A 112 6.31 13.68 14.61
C ASP A 112 5.56 12.35 14.71
N ALA A 113 4.25 12.41 14.49
CA ALA A 113 3.38 11.24 14.50
C ALA A 113 3.72 10.24 13.39
N ALA A 114 4.04 10.73 12.17
CA ALA A 114 4.44 9.87 11.06
C ALA A 114 5.75 9.11 11.34
N VAL A 115 6.76 9.79 11.92
CA VAL A 115 8.03 9.15 12.29
C VAL A 115 7.80 8.12 13.39
N ALA A 116 7.04 8.44 14.43
CA ALA A 116 6.72 7.51 15.53
C ALA A 116 5.96 6.28 15.02
N THR A 117 4.92 6.50 14.18
CA THR A 117 4.15 5.42 13.55
C THR A 117 5.06 4.52 12.71
N ASN A 118 5.91 5.13 11.88
CA ASN A 118 6.83 4.40 11.01
C ASN A 118 7.84 3.57 11.80
N ALA A 119 8.41 4.11 12.87
CA ALA A 119 9.32 3.38 13.75
C ALA A 119 8.63 2.19 14.42
N VAL A 120 7.37 2.35 14.91
CA VAL A 120 6.61 1.24 15.51
C VAL A 120 6.29 0.17 14.48
N VAL A 121 5.87 0.54 13.24
CA VAL A 121 5.63 -0.49 12.20
C VAL A 121 6.90 -1.28 11.91
N GLY A 122 8.08 -0.65 11.91
CA GLY A 122 9.37 -1.33 11.76
C GLY A 122 9.66 -2.37 12.86
N VAL A 123 9.02 -2.24 14.03
CA VAL A 123 9.09 -3.22 15.11
C VAL A 123 8.04 -4.32 14.94
N VAL A 124 6.78 -3.94 14.65
CA VAL A 124 5.63 -4.87 14.71
C VAL A 124 5.37 -5.59 13.38
N GLU A 125 5.94 -5.12 12.28
CA GLU A 125 5.91 -5.74 10.95
C GLU A 125 7.31 -5.78 10.31
N PRO A 126 8.30 -6.43 10.96
CA PRO A 126 9.71 -6.39 10.54
C PRO A 126 9.95 -7.07 9.18
N MET A 127 9.00 -7.91 8.71
CA MET A 127 9.08 -8.52 7.40
C MET A 127 8.97 -7.50 6.26
N MET A 128 8.32 -6.36 6.50
CA MET A 128 7.99 -5.38 5.46
C MET A 128 8.96 -4.20 5.45
N ASN A 129 9.43 -3.79 6.62
CA ASN A 129 10.15 -2.53 6.82
C ASN A 129 11.04 -2.53 8.08
N GLY A 130 11.73 -1.43 8.33
CA GLY A 130 12.60 -1.26 9.50
C GLY A 130 13.73 -0.28 9.22
N MET A 131 14.60 -0.03 10.22
CA MET A 131 15.73 0.91 10.09
C MET A 131 16.74 0.56 8.98
N GLY A 132 16.75 -0.69 8.54
CA GLY A 132 17.59 -1.15 7.44
C GLY A 132 17.03 -0.92 6.04
N GLY A 133 15.90 -0.22 5.90
CA GLY A 133 15.18 0.01 4.66
C GLY A 133 15.27 1.42 4.09
N ASP A 134 14.37 1.70 3.13
CA ASP A 134 14.21 2.98 2.43
C ASP A 134 12.88 3.65 2.78
N LEU A 135 12.84 5.00 2.66
CA LEU A 135 11.65 5.80 2.96
C LEU A 135 11.42 6.86 1.89
N PHE A 136 10.14 7.02 1.47
CA PHE A 136 9.67 8.17 0.70
C PHE A 136 8.49 8.82 1.43
N ALA A 137 8.40 10.16 1.39
CA ALA A 137 7.22 10.85 1.89
C ALA A 137 6.87 12.10 1.09
N ILE A 138 5.57 12.43 1.06
CA ILE A 138 5.03 13.73 0.67
C ILE A 138 4.46 14.38 1.93
N ILE A 139 4.90 15.61 2.21
CA ILE A 139 4.49 16.42 3.36
C ILE A 139 3.71 17.63 2.84
N TYR A 140 2.49 17.82 3.32
CA TYR A 140 1.71 19.04 3.13
C TYR A 140 1.84 19.91 4.38
N ASP A 141 2.41 21.10 4.21
CA ASP A 141 2.48 22.13 5.25
C ASP A 141 1.25 23.03 5.16
N ALA A 142 0.35 22.90 6.12
CA ALA A 142 -0.90 23.64 6.15
C ALA A 142 -0.70 25.16 6.28
N LYS A 143 0.39 25.60 6.91
CA LYS A 143 0.71 27.02 7.10
C LYS A 143 1.06 27.71 5.78
N THR A 144 1.79 27.03 4.90
CA THR A 144 2.24 27.58 3.62
C THR A 144 1.40 27.12 2.44
N GLY A 145 0.59 26.05 2.61
CA GLY A 145 -0.16 25.40 1.55
C GLY A 145 0.73 24.65 0.55
N LYS A 146 1.99 24.39 0.87
CA LYS A 146 2.98 23.77 -0.02
C LYS A 146 3.16 22.28 0.27
N LEU A 147 3.50 21.54 -0.80
CA LEU A 147 3.94 20.15 -0.72
C LEU A 147 5.47 20.08 -0.80
N TYR A 148 6.03 19.16 -0.03
CA TYR A 148 7.45 18.83 -0.03
C TYR A 148 7.60 17.33 -0.13
N GLY A 149 8.49 16.87 -1.00
CA GLY A 149 8.84 15.46 -1.13
C GLY A 149 10.18 15.15 -0.47
N ILE A 150 10.32 13.98 0.12
CA ILE A 150 11.62 13.45 0.54
C ILE A 150 11.87 12.09 -0.08
N ASN A 151 13.05 11.95 -0.69
CA ASN A 151 13.57 10.69 -1.23
C ASN A 151 14.72 10.22 -0.35
N ALA A 152 14.45 9.23 0.49
CA ALA A 152 15.43 8.55 1.32
C ALA A 152 15.66 7.11 0.83
N SER A 153 15.75 6.91 -0.50
CA SER A 153 16.24 5.66 -1.07
C SER A 153 17.76 5.55 -0.96
N GLY A 154 18.23 4.38 -0.58
CA GLY A 154 19.64 4.10 -0.50
C GLY A 154 20.32 4.00 -1.85
N TRP A 155 21.57 4.39 -1.91
CA TRP A 155 22.42 4.14 -3.08
C TRP A 155 23.25 2.87 -2.90
N ALA A 156 23.75 2.31 -4.01
CA ALA A 156 24.70 1.21 -4.00
C ALA A 156 26.00 1.64 -3.29
N PRO A 157 26.61 0.78 -2.46
CA PRO A 157 27.97 1.02 -1.96
C PRO A 157 28.94 1.36 -3.10
N ALA A 158 29.92 2.21 -2.86
CA ALA A 158 30.90 2.67 -3.86
C ALA A 158 31.59 1.49 -4.60
N GLY A 159 31.90 0.44 -3.87
CA GLY A 159 32.56 -0.77 -4.40
C GLY A 159 31.63 -1.74 -5.13
N LEU A 160 30.30 -1.57 -5.06
CA LEU A 160 29.35 -2.46 -5.73
C LEU A 160 29.15 -2.02 -7.18
N SER A 161 29.68 -2.82 -8.11
CA SER A 161 29.71 -2.51 -9.53
C SER A 161 29.47 -3.73 -10.40
N LEU A 162 29.13 -3.51 -11.69
CA LEU A 162 29.02 -4.59 -12.67
C LEU A 162 30.30 -5.45 -12.73
N GLN A 163 31.47 -4.82 -12.67
CA GLN A 163 32.75 -5.54 -12.70
C GLN A 163 32.94 -6.40 -11.45
N PHE A 164 32.58 -5.85 -10.26
CA PHE A 164 32.65 -6.62 -9.01
C PHE A 164 31.75 -7.85 -9.06
N LEU A 165 30.47 -7.72 -9.43
CA LEU A 165 29.56 -8.85 -9.53
C LEU A 165 29.99 -9.89 -10.58
N LYS A 166 30.47 -9.41 -11.73
CA LYS A 166 31.02 -10.30 -12.78
C LYS A 166 32.24 -11.10 -12.28
N SER A 167 33.11 -10.47 -11.47
CA SER A 167 34.26 -11.17 -10.87
C SER A 167 33.86 -12.26 -9.86
N LYS A 168 32.64 -12.20 -9.33
CA LYS A 168 32.03 -13.21 -8.46
C LYS A 168 31.20 -14.24 -9.23
N GLY A 169 31.15 -14.16 -10.56
CA GLY A 169 30.34 -15.07 -11.39
C GLY A 169 28.85 -14.80 -11.35
N VAL A 170 28.43 -13.63 -10.89
CA VAL A 170 27.01 -13.24 -10.81
C VAL A 170 26.52 -12.79 -12.18
N THR A 171 25.45 -13.40 -12.69
CA THR A 171 24.83 -13.11 -14.01
C THR A 171 23.56 -12.29 -13.92
N ASP A 172 22.87 -12.33 -12.76
CA ASP A 172 21.65 -11.61 -12.48
C ASP A 172 21.75 -10.94 -11.11
N MET A 173 21.06 -9.81 -10.91
CA MET A 173 21.06 -9.15 -9.59
C MET A 173 20.48 -10.09 -8.53
N PRO A 174 21.23 -10.36 -7.45
CA PRO A 174 20.74 -11.22 -6.38
C PRO A 174 19.60 -10.53 -5.62
N THR A 175 18.62 -11.32 -5.21
CA THR A 175 17.52 -10.87 -4.32
C THR A 175 17.80 -11.21 -2.86
N LEU A 176 18.89 -11.92 -2.57
CA LEU A 176 19.31 -12.37 -1.26
C LEU A 176 20.77 -12.04 -1.00
N GLY A 177 21.10 -11.89 0.28
CA GLY A 177 22.48 -11.70 0.72
C GLY A 177 23.01 -10.29 0.53
N ILE A 178 24.28 -10.10 0.88
CA ILE A 178 24.89 -8.78 1.04
C ILE A 178 25.04 -8.00 -0.28
N GLN A 179 25.11 -8.66 -1.43
CA GLN A 179 25.24 -8.00 -2.73
C GLN A 179 23.94 -7.33 -3.20
N SER A 180 22.80 -7.63 -2.58
CA SER A 180 21.54 -6.94 -2.85
C SER A 180 21.32 -5.71 -1.96
N VAL A 181 22.20 -5.48 -0.99
CA VAL A 181 22.05 -4.41 0.01
C VAL A 181 22.49 -3.08 -0.56
N THR A 182 21.63 -2.06 -0.46
CA THR A 182 21.96 -0.65 -0.62
C THR A 182 22.07 0.03 0.74
N VAL A 183 22.66 1.21 0.82
CA VAL A 183 22.78 1.97 2.08
C VAL A 183 21.39 2.25 2.64
N PRO A 184 21.04 1.87 3.89
CA PRO A 184 19.75 2.16 4.48
C PRO A 184 19.48 3.68 4.57
N GLY A 185 18.28 4.11 4.13
CA GLY A 185 17.96 5.53 4.06
C GLY A 185 17.00 6.07 5.13
N VAL A 186 16.26 5.18 5.79
CA VAL A 186 15.15 5.52 6.69
C VAL A 186 15.52 6.52 7.78
N VAL A 187 16.61 6.29 8.51
CA VAL A 187 16.97 7.11 9.67
C VAL A 187 17.40 8.52 9.26
N ASP A 188 18.08 8.68 8.12
CA ASP A 188 18.38 10.01 7.57
C ASP A 188 17.10 10.73 7.11
N GLY A 189 16.15 9.98 6.52
CA GLY A 189 14.83 10.49 6.18
C GLY A 189 14.08 11.03 7.41
N TRP A 190 14.01 10.25 8.50
CA TRP A 190 13.42 10.69 9.77
C TRP A 190 14.11 11.94 10.30
N SER A 191 15.44 11.96 10.30
CA SER A 191 16.24 13.09 10.78
C SER A 191 15.90 14.38 10.02
N LYS A 192 15.82 14.33 8.69
CA LYS A 192 15.47 15.49 7.87
C LYS A 192 14.02 15.93 8.03
N MET A 193 13.09 14.99 8.16
CA MET A 193 11.69 15.32 8.40
C MET A 193 11.51 16.04 9.74
N LEU A 194 12.05 15.47 10.82
CA LEU A 194 11.96 16.06 12.16
C LEU A 194 12.68 17.40 12.26
N SER A 195 13.90 17.51 11.70
CA SER A 195 14.68 18.77 11.79
C SER A 195 14.04 19.93 11.04
N ARG A 196 13.27 19.66 9.98
CA ARG A 196 12.64 20.72 9.17
C ARG A 196 11.22 21.08 9.60
N PHE A 197 10.43 20.09 9.97
CA PHE A 197 9.00 20.23 10.20
C PHE A 197 8.52 19.67 11.56
N GLY A 198 9.34 18.87 12.23
CA GLY A 198 8.98 18.29 13.52
C GLY A 198 8.95 19.30 14.66
N THR A 199 8.23 18.97 15.71
CA THR A 199 8.16 19.72 16.98
C THR A 199 8.71 18.90 18.14
N LYS A 200 8.94 17.61 17.94
CA LYS A 200 9.47 16.65 18.89
C LYS A 200 10.87 16.18 18.48
N ASN A 201 11.64 15.72 19.45
CA ASN A 201 12.95 15.13 19.20
C ASN A 201 12.86 13.60 19.01
N PHE A 202 13.97 12.99 18.60
CA PHE A 202 14.03 11.54 18.39
C PHE A 202 13.67 10.72 19.64
N SER A 203 14.08 11.17 20.83
CA SER A 203 13.80 10.44 22.07
C SER A 203 12.29 10.35 22.34
N GLU A 204 11.54 11.42 22.05
CA GLU A 204 10.09 11.46 22.23
C GLU A 204 9.38 10.58 21.18
N VAL A 205 9.74 10.71 19.89
CA VAL A 205 9.04 10.01 18.80
C VAL A 205 9.39 8.53 18.71
N LEU A 206 10.58 8.11 19.15
CA LEU A 206 11.00 6.71 19.12
C LEU A 206 10.63 5.94 20.39
N ALA A 207 10.21 6.62 21.47
CA ALA A 207 9.86 5.97 22.73
C ALA A 207 8.84 4.81 22.59
N PRO A 208 7.75 4.92 21.80
CA PRO A 208 6.81 3.81 21.61
C PRO A 208 7.46 2.60 20.90
N ALA A 209 8.30 2.83 19.91
CA ALA A 209 8.99 1.76 19.18
C ALA A 209 10.00 1.04 20.08
N ILE A 210 10.77 1.79 20.87
CA ILE A 210 11.69 1.22 21.88
C ILE A 210 10.93 0.39 22.89
N TYR A 211 9.75 0.86 23.34
CA TYR A 211 8.90 0.12 24.26
C TYR A 211 8.47 -1.22 23.68
N TYR A 212 7.86 -1.24 22.47
CA TYR A 212 7.40 -2.49 21.84
C TYR A 212 8.54 -3.44 21.49
N ALA A 213 9.70 -2.94 21.11
CA ALA A 213 10.86 -3.77 20.83
C ALA A 213 11.38 -4.45 22.11
N ARG A 214 11.43 -3.72 23.24
CA ARG A 214 11.96 -4.21 24.52
C ARG A 214 10.96 -5.07 25.29
N GLU A 215 9.73 -4.57 25.50
CA GLU A 215 8.72 -5.26 26.31
C GLU A 215 7.97 -6.32 25.50
N GLY A 216 7.95 -6.17 24.18
CA GLY A 216 7.28 -7.07 23.25
C GLY A 216 5.87 -6.62 22.88
N TYR A 217 5.36 -7.28 21.86
CA TYR A 217 4.01 -7.08 21.34
C TYR A 217 3.39 -8.42 20.91
N PRO A 218 2.06 -8.59 21.01
CA PRO A 218 1.38 -9.75 20.46
C PRO A 218 1.37 -9.65 18.92
N VAL A 219 1.84 -10.69 18.23
CA VAL A 219 1.90 -10.71 16.76
C VAL A 219 0.50 -10.81 16.18
N PRO A 220 0.09 -9.90 15.26
CA PRO A 220 -1.25 -9.90 14.66
C PRO A 220 -1.41 -10.95 13.56
N GLU A 221 -2.65 -11.11 13.07
CA GLU A 221 -3.03 -12.24 12.20
C GLU A 221 -2.31 -12.24 10.85
N TRP A 222 -2.35 -11.11 10.14
CA TRP A 222 -1.73 -11.03 8.81
C TRP A 222 -0.20 -11.13 8.92
N ALA A 223 0.40 -10.41 9.87
CA ALA A 223 1.83 -10.46 10.11
C ALA A 223 2.30 -11.89 10.44
N ALA A 224 1.56 -12.60 11.31
CA ALA A 224 1.88 -13.99 11.64
C ALA A 224 1.79 -14.91 10.42
N ALA A 225 0.71 -14.78 9.61
CA ALA A 225 0.53 -15.59 8.41
C ALA A 225 1.66 -15.40 7.41
N TYR A 226 2.06 -14.14 7.18
CA TYR A 226 3.14 -13.80 6.27
C TYR A 226 4.52 -14.26 6.78
N TRP A 227 4.79 -14.09 8.08
CA TRP A 227 6.03 -14.53 8.72
C TRP A 227 6.18 -16.05 8.70
N ASN A 228 5.06 -16.78 8.80
CA ASN A 228 5.01 -18.25 8.76
C ASN A 228 5.08 -18.85 7.35
N ASP A 229 5.20 -18.03 6.30
CA ASP A 229 5.43 -18.56 4.94
C ASP A 229 6.71 -19.40 4.94
N PRO A 230 6.67 -20.65 4.43
CA PRO A 230 7.83 -21.54 4.41
C PRO A 230 9.04 -20.94 3.68
N ALA A 231 8.83 -20.14 2.64
CA ALA A 231 9.92 -19.48 1.92
C ALA A 231 10.58 -18.38 2.77
N VAL A 232 9.78 -17.65 3.56
CA VAL A 232 10.27 -16.64 4.50
C VAL A 232 11.11 -17.29 5.62
N ILE A 233 10.60 -18.37 6.23
CA ILE A 233 11.35 -19.11 7.25
C ILE A 233 12.66 -19.69 6.66
N ALA A 234 12.62 -20.26 5.46
CA ALA A 234 13.81 -20.78 4.78
C ALA A 234 14.84 -19.68 4.50
N LYS A 235 14.39 -18.49 4.11
CA LYS A 235 15.22 -17.31 3.91
C LYS A 235 15.92 -16.90 5.21
N LEU A 236 15.17 -16.72 6.30
CA LEU A 236 15.72 -16.34 7.60
C LEU A 236 16.76 -17.34 8.12
N LYS A 237 16.59 -18.64 7.86
CA LYS A 237 17.53 -19.69 8.26
C LYS A 237 18.86 -19.69 7.49
N GLN A 238 18.97 -18.94 6.38
CA GLN A 238 20.23 -18.83 5.62
C GLN A 238 21.25 -17.92 6.34
N ASP A 239 20.79 -17.03 7.20
CA ASP A 239 21.65 -16.14 8.00
C ASP A 239 21.46 -16.44 9.49
N LYS A 240 22.57 -16.75 10.18
CA LYS A 240 22.52 -17.11 11.61
C LYS A 240 21.93 -16.00 12.49
N ASN A 241 22.24 -14.74 12.16
CA ASN A 241 21.77 -13.59 12.92
C ASN A 241 20.30 -13.31 12.63
N ALA A 242 19.86 -13.42 11.36
CA ALA A 242 18.45 -13.29 11.01
C ALA A 242 17.59 -14.38 11.68
N ALA A 243 18.06 -15.62 11.69
CA ALA A 243 17.40 -16.72 12.40
C ALA A 243 17.31 -16.45 13.91
N ALA A 244 18.39 -15.99 14.53
CA ALA A 244 18.42 -15.65 15.97
C ALA A 244 17.51 -14.46 16.31
N THR A 245 17.44 -13.46 15.43
CA THR A 245 16.64 -12.24 15.62
C THR A 245 15.14 -12.50 15.45
N TYR A 246 14.75 -13.28 14.42
CA TYR A 246 13.35 -13.33 13.96
C TYR A 246 12.65 -14.67 14.16
N LEU A 247 13.35 -15.72 14.60
CA LEU A 247 12.75 -17.01 14.86
C LEU A 247 12.84 -17.39 16.34
N ILE A 248 11.73 -17.87 16.91
CA ILE A 248 11.66 -18.40 18.26
C ILE A 248 11.83 -19.93 18.17
N ASN A 249 12.95 -20.46 18.67
CA ASN A 249 13.28 -21.88 18.55
C ASN A 249 13.24 -22.40 17.10
N GLY A 250 13.67 -21.56 16.14
CA GLY A 250 13.71 -21.89 14.72
C GLY A 250 12.36 -21.85 13.99
N GLN A 251 11.31 -21.30 14.61
CA GLN A 251 9.97 -21.13 14.07
C GLN A 251 9.57 -19.65 14.08
N ALA A 252 8.73 -19.24 13.13
CA ALA A 252 8.11 -17.92 13.17
C ALA A 252 7.11 -17.82 14.34
N PRO A 253 6.91 -16.61 14.91
CA PRO A 253 5.94 -16.43 15.99
C PRO A 253 4.51 -16.69 15.50
N GLN A 254 3.66 -17.18 16.41
CA GLN A 254 2.25 -17.44 16.16
C GLN A 254 1.38 -16.22 16.47
N VAL A 255 0.15 -16.20 15.96
CA VAL A 255 -0.85 -15.17 16.30
C VAL A 255 -1.00 -15.04 17.81
N GLY A 256 -0.90 -13.82 18.33
CA GLY A 256 -1.00 -13.51 19.75
C GLY A 256 0.26 -13.87 20.57
N GLN A 257 1.25 -14.54 20.00
CA GLN A 257 2.51 -14.78 20.69
C GLN A 257 3.27 -13.47 20.87
N VAL A 258 3.77 -13.23 22.09
CA VAL A 258 4.56 -12.02 22.38
C VAL A 258 5.96 -12.18 21.80
N PHE A 259 6.28 -11.30 20.85
CA PHE A 259 7.60 -11.20 20.24
C PHE A 259 8.38 -10.01 20.82
N ARG A 260 9.67 -10.19 21.08
CA ARG A 260 10.60 -9.18 21.60
C ARG A 260 11.85 -9.12 20.75
N ASN A 261 12.41 -7.91 20.64
CA ASN A 261 13.66 -7.70 19.92
C ASN A 261 14.53 -6.70 20.69
N PRO A 262 15.26 -7.14 21.71
CA PRO A 262 16.08 -6.26 22.55
C PRO A 262 17.21 -5.57 21.79
N ASP A 263 17.78 -6.23 20.77
CA ASP A 263 18.82 -5.62 19.93
C ASP A 263 18.27 -4.44 19.11
N LEU A 264 17.03 -4.57 18.60
CA LEU A 264 16.35 -3.46 17.93
C LEU A 264 16.02 -2.32 18.91
N ALA A 265 15.61 -2.65 20.15
CA ALA A 265 15.38 -1.65 21.18
C ALA A 265 16.66 -0.86 21.51
N HIS A 266 17.83 -1.54 21.55
CA HIS A 266 19.12 -0.91 21.72
C HIS A 266 19.46 0.00 20.53
N SER A 267 19.33 -0.48 19.31
CA SER A 267 19.59 0.29 18.10
C SER A 267 18.71 1.54 17.99
N LEU A 268 17.41 1.43 18.28
CA LEU A 268 16.49 2.57 18.37
C LEU A 268 16.90 3.54 19.48
N GLY A 269 17.41 3.03 20.62
CA GLY A 269 17.92 3.82 21.73
C GLY A 269 19.13 4.68 21.33
N LEU A 270 20.05 4.14 20.54
CA LEU A 270 21.18 4.90 19.99
C LEU A 270 20.71 6.04 19.08
N VAL A 271 19.76 5.78 18.18
CA VAL A 271 19.18 6.83 17.33
C VAL A 271 18.41 7.85 18.18
N ALA A 272 17.71 7.41 19.23
CA ALA A 272 17.00 8.32 20.13
C ALA A 272 17.93 9.29 20.88
N SER A 273 19.13 8.85 21.25
CA SER A 273 20.10 9.64 22.01
C SER A 273 21.05 10.46 21.12
N GLU A 274 21.48 9.91 19.98
CA GLU A 274 22.55 10.48 19.14
C GLU A 274 22.02 10.99 17.78
N GLY A 275 20.72 10.84 17.54
CA GLY A 275 20.11 11.24 16.28
C GLY A 275 20.64 10.42 15.09
N ARG A 276 20.80 11.08 13.93
CA ARG A 276 21.31 10.46 12.70
C ARG A 276 22.66 9.74 12.90
N ASP A 277 23.56 10.34 13.64
CA ASP A 277 24.90 9.79 13.84
C ASP A 277 24.88 8.50 14.66
N GLY A 278 23.86 8.30 15.52
CA GLY A 278 23.58 7.04 16.21
C GLY A 278 23.29 5.85 15.29
N PHE A 279 22.98 6.09 14.02
CA PHE A 279 22.89 5.03 13.01
C PHE A 279 24.13 4.97 12.11
N TYR A 280 24.52 6.11 11.51
CA TYR A 280 25.48 6.12 10.40
C TYR A 280 26.94 6.19 10.83
N LYS A 281 27.25 6.50 12.11
CA LYS A 281 28.63 6.66 12.61
C LYS A 281 28.91 5.89 13.89
N SER A 282 27.91 5.26 14.47
CA SER A 282 28.00 4.56 15.77
C SER A 282 28.44 3.10 15.62
N GLU A 283 28.18 2.31 16.64
CA GLU A 283 28.38 0.86 16.63
C GLU A 283 27.47 0.14 15.63
N ILE A 284 26.27 0.69 15.30
CA ILE A 284 25.40 0.15 14.24
C ILE A 284 26.15 0.15 12.90
N ALA A 285 26.74 1.28 12.53
CA ALA A 285 27.52 1.39 11.29
C ALA A 285 28.70 0.43 11.26
N LYS A 286 29.42 0.31 12.39
CA LYS A 286 30.53 -0.65 12.52
C LYS A 286 30.09 -2.09 12.32
N SER A 287 28.96 -2.50 12.94
CA SER A 287 28.38 -3.83 12.77
C SER A 287 27.96 -4.11 11.33
N ILE A 288 27.31 -3.16 10.67
CA ILE A 288 26.92 -3.30 9.26
C ILE A 288 28.15 -3.50 8.36
N VAL A 289 29.19 -2.69 8.54
CA VAL A 289 30.45 -2.79 7.77
C VAL A 289 31.16 -4.12 8.03
N ALA A 290 31.26 -4.53 9.30
CA ALA A 290 31.87 -5.81 9.67
C ALA A 290 31.12 -6.99 9.05
N ARG A 291 29.78 -6.97 9.11
CA ARG A 291 28.92 -8.01 8.51
C ARG A 291 29.03 -8.03 6.99
N SER A 292 29.06 -6.84 6.35
CA SER A 292 29.29 -6.73 4.89
C SER A 292 30.62 -7.38 4.51
N LYS A 293 31.69 -7.07 5.21
CA LYS A 293 33.04 -7.66 4.97
C LYS A 293 33.04 -9.18 5.18
N GLU A 294 32.42 -9.68 6.26
CA GLU A 294 32.30 -11.11 6.56
C GLU A 294 31.65 -11.89 5.41
N LEU A 295 30.60 -11.30 4.82
CA LEU A 295 29.83 -11.89 3.73
C LEU A 295 30.38 -11.56 2.32
N GLY A 296 31.54 -10.93 2.24
CA GLY A 296 32.17 -10.56 0.96
C GLY A 296 31.46 -9.45 0.19
N GLY A 297 30.76 -8.56 0.91
CA GLY A 297 30.16 -7.34 0.40
C GLY A 297 31.13 -6.18 0.32
N THR A 298 30.63 -5.02 -0.09
CA THR A 298 31.46 -3.83 -0.41
C THR A 298 31.11 -2.60 0.43
N MET A 299 30.14 -2.69 1.36
CA MET A 299 29.73 -1.56 2.21
C MET A 299 30.88 -1.10 3.10
N THR A 300 31.18 0.20 3.10
CA THR A 300 32.22 0.83 3.91
C THR A 300 31.62 1.80 4.94
N ALA A 301 32.45 2.26 5.86
CA ALA A 301 32.02 3.28 6.83
C ALA A 301 31.72 4.61 6.15
N GLU A 302 32.46 4.93 5.09
CA GLU A 302 32.27 6.12 4.27
C GLU A 302 30.93 6.07 3.52
N ASP A 303 30.55 4.92 2.93
CA ASP A 303 29.25 4.75 2.27
C ASP A 303 28.08 5.10 3.20
N LEU A 304 28.19 4.71 4.47
CA LEU A 304 27.18 5.01 5.51
C LEU A 304 27.25 6.47 5.97
N ALA A 305 28.43 6.99 6.29
CA ALA A 305 28.61 8.33 6.83
C ALA A 305 28.19 9.42 5.83
N ASP A 306 28.52 9.23 4.55
CA ASP A 306 28.26 10.18 3.45
C ASP A 306 26.81 10.13 2.94
N TYR A 307 26.05 9.08 3.30
CA TYR A 307 24.67 8.95 2.85
C TYR A 307 23.82 10.17 3.23
N SER A 308 23.02 10.63 2.29
CA SER A 308 22.09 11.75 2.51
C SER A 308 20.84 11.58 1.65
N SER A 309 19.67 11.57 2.27
CA SER A 309 18.38 11.68 1.59
C SER A 309 18.20 13.05 0.94
N GLU A 310 17.23 13.18 0.04
CA GLU A 310 17.05 14.41 -0.75
C GLU A 310 15.64 14.95 -0.62
N TRP A 311 15.54 16.29 -0.43
CA TRP A 311 14.31 17.00 -0.65
C TRP A 311 14.07 17.12 -2.16
N VAL A 312 12.88 16.76 -2.60
CA VAL A 312 12.46 16.80 -4.01
C VAL A 312 11.11 17.48 -4.13
N ASP A 313 10.85 18.12 -5.25
CA ASP A 313 9.52 18.65 -5.55
C ASP A 313 8.63 17.53 -6.11
N PRO A 314 7.44 17.28 -5.55
CA PRO A 314 6.51 16.32 -6.12
C PRO A 314 6.12 16.67 -7.56
N ILE A 315 6.08 15.66 -8.43
CA ILE A 315 5.51 15.77 -9.78
C ILE A 315 4.00 15.60 -9.73
N SER A 316 3.27 16.13 -10.72
CA SER A 316 1.81 16.06 -10.70
C SER A 316 1.18 15.99 -12.08
N THR A 317 -0.08 15.56 -12.10
CA THR A 317 -0.99 15.73 -13.22
C THR A 317 -2.37 16.14 -12.74
N THR A 318 -3.18 16.70 -13.65
CA THR A 318 -4.62 16.92 -13.40
C THR A 318 -5.42 15.70 -13.87
N TYR A 319 -6.48 15.35 -13.13
CA TYR A 319 -7.42 14.28 -13.48
C TYR A 319 -8.85 14.70 -13.09
N HIS A 320 -9.69 15.01 -14.07
CA HIS A 320 -11.07 15.48 -13.86
C HIS A 320 -11.23 16.57 -12.78
N GLY A 321 -10.31 17.56 -12.83
CA GLY A 321 -10.31 18.70 -11.90
C GLY A 321 -9.64 18.46 -10.56
N TRP A 322 -9.12 17.29 -10.28
CA TRP A 322 -8.18 17.02 -9.20
C TRP A 322 -6.75 17.22 -9.69
N THR A 323 -5.85 17.65 -8.81
CA THR A 323 -4.41 17.55 -9.01
C THR A 323 -3.89 16.39 -8.19
N VAL A 324 -3.26 15.42 -8.85
CA VAL A 324 -2.67 14.22 -8.23
C VAL A 324 -1.16 14.34 -8.26
N TYR A 325 -0.52 14.08 -7.12
CA TYR A 325 0.92 14.23 -6.90
C TYR A 325 1.56 12.91 -6.53
N GLU A 326 2.76 12.69 -7.06
CA GLU A 326 3.66 11.59 -6.74
C GLU A 326 5.08 12.12 -6.60
N LEU A 327 6.02 11.29 -6.09
CA LEU A 327 7.43 11.68 -6.12
C LEU A 327 8.04 11.47 -7.52
N PRO A 328 9.03 12.30 -7.88
CA PRO A 328 9.75 12.15 -9.15
C PRO A 328 10.57 10.83 -9.18
N PRO A 329 11.09 10.40 -10.34
CA PRO A 329 12.08 9.33 -10.43
C PRO A 329 13.26 9.52 -9.45
N ASN A 330 13.83 8.46 -8.92
CA ASN A 330 13.91 7.04 -9.31
C ASN A 330 12.68 6.16 -8.99
N GLY A 331 11.60 6.71 -8.39
CA GLY A 331 10.37 5.98 -8.05
C GLY A 331 9.42 5.78 -9.23
N GLN A 332 8.49 4.82 -9.08
CA GLN A 332 7.48 4.49 -10.11
C GLN A 332 6.23 5.40 -10.09
N GLY A 333 6.16 6.45 -9.26
CA GLY A 333 5.00 7.33 -9.16
C GLY A 333 4.57 7.97 -10.48
N ILE A 334 5.53 8.25 -11.36
CA ILE A 334 5.28 8.77 -12.71
C ILE A 334 4.35 7.87 -13.53
N ALA A 335 4.41 6.54 -13.35
CA ALA A 335 3.54 5.61 -14.05
C ALA A 335 2.07 5.72 -13.61
N ALA A 336 1.80 6.00 -12.32
CA ALA A 336 0.45 6.26 -11.85
C ALA A 336 -0.15 7.50 -12.52
N LEU A 337 0.63 8.59 -12.61
CA LEU A 337 0.22 9.83 -13.25
C LEU A 337 0.03 9.65 -14.77
N GLU A 338 0.87 8.86 -15.41
CA GLU A 338 0.75 8.53 -16.83
C GLU A 338 -0.50 7.68 -17.11
N MET A 339 -0.78 6.68 -16.27
CA MET A 339 -2.04 5.92 -16.34
C MET A 339 -3.25 6.83 -16.24
N LEU A 340 -3.31 7.73 -15.26
CA LEU A 340 -4.40 8.68 -15.08
C LEU A 340 -4.58 9.56 -16.31
N ASN A 341 -3.49 10.04 -16.91
CA ASN A 341 -3.55 10.85 -18.13
C ASN A 341 -4.16 10.10 -19.33
N MET A 342 -3.85 8.80 -19.47
CA MET A 342 -4.47 7.95 -20.49
C MET A 342 -5.93 7.63 -20.16
N MET A 343 -6.22 7.25 -18.90
CA MET A 343 -7.57 6.93 -18.42
C MET A 343 -8.55 8.08 -18.59
N GLU A 344 -8.10 9.33 -18.44
CA GLU A 344 -8.90 10.55 -18.62
C GLU A 344 -9.47 10.68 -20.05
N LYS A 345 -8.93 9.96 -21.04
CA LYS A 345 -9.45 9.95 -22.43
C LYS A 345 -10.69 9.07 -22.61
N PHE A 346 -11.07 8.29 -21.60
CA PHE A 346 -12.21 7.38 -21.63
C PHE A 346 -13.29 7.81 -20.62
N PRO A 347 -14.56 7.61 -20.92
CA PRO A 347 -15.66 8.01 -20.03
C PRO A 347 -15.89 6.95 -18.93
N LEU A 348 -14.91 6.74 -18.04
CA LEU A 348 -14.95 5.68 -17.02
C LEU A 348 -16.19 5.77 -16.13
N ALA A 349 -16.60 6.97 -15.74
CA ALA A 349 -17.83 7.20 -14.97
C ALA A 349 -19.09 6.63 -15.68
N LYS A 350 -19.13 6.67 -17.02
CA LYS A 350 -20.25 6.10 -17.81
C LYS A 350 -20.13 4.58 -17.94
N TYR A 351 -18.93 4.04 -17.95
CA TYR A 351 -18.74 2.58 -18.00
C TYR A 351 -19.16 1.91 -16.71
N GLY A 352 -19.06 2.61 -15.59
CA GLY A 352 -19.38 2.08 -14.26
C GLY A 352 -18.20 1.40 -13.59
N GLN A 353 -18.21 1.45 -12.28
CA GLN A 353 -17.16 0.89 -11.43
C GLN A 353 -17.04 -0.63 -11.62
N ASN A 354 -15.83 -1.13 -11.81
CA ASN A 354 -15.51 -2.54 -12.06
C ASN A 354 -16.28 -3.16 -13.23
N SER A 355 -16.74 -2.37 -14.22
CA SER A 355 -17.25 -2.88 -15.48
C SER A 355 -16.12 -3.43 -16.35
N THR A 356 -16.47 -4.24 -17.35
CA THR A 356 -15.51 -4.78 -18.33
C THR A 356 -14.72 -3.67 -19.02
N ASP A 357 -15.43 -2.61 -19.48
CA ASP A 357 -14.81 -1.49 -20.22
C ASP A 357 -13.87 -0.69 -19.32
N ALA A 358 -14.28 -0.37 -18.08
CA ALA A 358 -13.46 0.38 -17.16
C ALA A 358 -12.18 -0.39 -16.79
N LEU A 359 -12.32 -1.67 -16.42
CA LEU A 359 -11.16 -2.52 -16.06
C LEU A 359 -10.25 -2.73 -17.26
N HIS A 360 -10.80 -2.95 -18.46
CA HIS A 360 -10.01 -3.10 -19.68
C HIS A 360 -9.13 -1.87 -19.95
N VAL A 361 -9.71 -0.67 -19.87
CA VAL A 361 -8.95 0.59 -20.03
C VAL A 361 -7.84 0.70 -18.99
N MET A 362 -8.13 0.42 -17.71
CA MET A 362 -7.14 0.51 -16.64
C MET A 362 -5.99 -0.49 -16.83
N ILE A 363 -6.30 -1.73 -17.25
CA ILE A 363 -5.30 -2.78 -17.51
C ILE A 363 -4.42 -2.39 -18.71
N GLU A 364 -5.02 -1.91 -19.80
CA GLU A 364 -4.25 -1.48 -20.99
C GLU A 364 -3.40 -0.24 -20.69
N ALA A 365 -3.94 0.76 -19.99
CA ALA A 365 -3.18 1.93 -19.55
C ALA A 365 -1.97 1.53 -18.67
N LYS A 366 -2.16 0.54 -17.77
CA LYS A 366 -1.05 -0.01 -16.97
C LYS A 366 0.05 -0.58 -17.86
N LYS A 367 -0.29 -1.40 -18.84
CA LYS A 367 0.71 -2.01 -19.74
C LYS A 367 1.55 -0.95 -20.45
N LEU A 368 0.88 0.10 -20.95
CA LEU A 368 1.53 1.20 -21.65
C LEU A 368 2.45 2.02 -20.73
N ALA A 369 1.94 2.45 -19.57
CA ALA A 369 2.72 3.25 -18.62
C ALA A 369 3.93 2.48 -18.07
N TYR A 370 3.78 1.17 -17.84
CA TYR A 370 4.91 0.36 -17.34
C TYR A 370 5.94 0.04 -18.42
N ALA A 371 5.56 -0.03 -19.69
CA ALA A 371 6.52 -0.11 -20.78
C ALA A 371 7.42 1.14 -20.83
N ASP A 372 6.84 2.32 -20.62
CA ASP A 372 7.57 3.58 -20.57
C ASP A 372 8.39 3.71 -19.28
N LEU A 373 7.82 3.33 -18.14
CA LEU A 373 8.49 3.28 -16.83
C LEU A 373 9.82 2.52 -16.93
N MET A 374 9.78 1.31 -17.48
CA MET A 374 10.94 0.43 -17.57
C MET A 374 11.99 0.91 -18.58
N ARG A 375 11.57 1.66 -19.58
CA ARG A 375 12.46 2.25 -20.56
C ARG A 375 13.25 3.43 -20.04
N TYR A 376 12.62 4.28 -19.22
CA TYR A 376 13.13 5.62 -18.94
C TYR A 376 13.48 5.88 -17.48
N VAL A 377 12.88 5.16 -16.52
CA VAL A 377 13.02 5.52 -15.11
C VAL A 377 14.25 4.87 -14.47
N ALA A 378 15.09 5.74 -13.90
CA ALA A 378 16.32 5.40 -13.19
C ALA A 378 16.68 6.56 -12.24
N ASP A 379 17.89 6.56 -11.66
CA ASP A 379 18.41 7.69 -10.89
C ASP A 379 18.64 8.89 -11.82
N PRO A 380 17.95 10.04 -11.59
CA PRO A 380 18.08 11.21 -12.44
C PRO A 380 19.48 11.86 -12.42
N LYS A 381 20.34 11.53 -11.44
CA LYS A 381 21.73 11.97 -11.42
C LYS A 381 22.61 11.22 -12.41
N PHE A 382 22.16 10.06 -12.85
CA PHE A 382 22.90 9.16 -13.75
C PHE A 382 22.26 9.02 -15.13
N SER A 383 21.00 9.44 -15.29
CA SER A 383 20.25 9.27 -16.54
C SER A 383 19.28 10.43 -16.77
N SER A 384 19.17 10.89 -18.01
CA SER A 384 18.15 11.87 -18.40
C SER A 384 16.80 11.18 -18.55
N ILE A 385 15.81 11.64 -17.77
CA ILE A 385 14.46 11.08 -17.76
C ILE A 385 13.49 12.13 -18.30
N PRO A 386 12.73 11.83 -19.36
CA PRO A 386 11.84 12.82 -20.00
C PRO A 386 10.51 13.00 -19.23
N VAL A 387 10.58 13.36 -17.94
CA VAL A 387 9.42 13.46 -17.03
C VAL A 387 8.30 14.33 -17.61
N ALA A 388 8.63 15.55 -18.08
CA ALA A 388 7.64 16.47 -18.65
C ALA A 388 6.97 15.88 -19.91
N GLY A 389 7.74 15.17 -20.74
CA GLY A 389 7.22 14.50 -21.93
C GLY A 389 6.26 13.37 -21.59
N MET A 390 6.63 12.48 -20.67
CA MET A 390 5.81 11.36 -20.20
C MET A 390 4.49 11.84 -19.57
N LEU A 391 4.51 12.93 -18.81
CA LEU A 391 3.32 13.49 -18.17
C LEU A 391 2.51 14.44 -19.04
N SER A 392 2.93 14.70 -20.29
CA SER A 392 2.17 15.58 -21.18
C SER A 392 0.84 14.96 -21.60
N LYS A 393 -0.23 15.75 -21.63
CA LYS A 393 -1.56 15.31 -22.11
C LYS A 393 -1.55 14.91 -23.58
N GLN A 394 -0.63 15.48 -24.37
CA GLN A 394 -0.44 15.11 -25.77
C GLN A 394 0.13 13.69 -25.89
N TYR A 395 1.17 13.37 -25.14
CA TYR A 395 1.75 12.04 -25.12
C TYR A 395 0.72 10.99 -24.65
N ALA A 396 0.00 11.29 -23.58
CA ALA A 396 -1.05 10.42 -23.07
C ALA A 396 -2.16 10.16 -24.11
N ALA A 397 -2.54 11.17 -24.93
CA ALA A 397 -3.50 10.96 -26.01
C ALA A 397 -2.97 9.98 -27.06
N GLN A 398 -1.71 10.12 -27.49
CA GLN A 398 -1.07 9.18 -28.43
C GLN A 398 -0.99 7.75 -27.86
N ARG A 399 -0.68 7.62 -26.56
CA ARG A 399 -0.62 6.30 -25.91
C ARG A 399 -2.02 5.69 -25.76
N ALA A 400 -3.04 6.49 -25.45
CA ALA A 400 -4.42 6.04 -25.31
C ALA A 400 -5.02 5.51 -26.63
N GLU A 401 -4.61 6.03 -27.79
CA GLU A 401 -5.00 5.53 -29.11
C GLU A 401 -4.57 4.07 -29.36
N LEU A 402 -3.59 3.57 -28.62
CA LEU A 402 -3.14 2.17 -28.70
C LEU A 402 -4.05 1.20 -27.96
N ILE A 403 -5.02 1.68 -27.20
CA ILE A 403 -6.00 0.86 -26.46
C ILE A 403 -7.15 0.48 -27.38
N ASP A 404 -7.17 -0.78 -27.85
CA ASP A 404 -8.31 -1.33 -28.59
C ASP A 404 -9.37 -1.85 -27.61
N MET A 405 -10.50 -1.17 -27.50
CA MET A 405 -11.58 -1.53 -26.55
C MET A 405 -12.14 -2.96 -26.72
N ARG A 406 -11.84 -3.63 -27.82
CA ARG A 406 -12.33 -4.98 -28.12
C ARG A 406 -11.32 -6.07 -27.86
N LYS A 407 -10.02 -5.73 -27.76
CA LYS A 407 -8.94 -6.72 -27.70
C LYS A 407 -7.77 -6.26 -26.83
N ALA A 408 -7.32 -7.15 -25.94
CA ALA A 408 -6.13 -6.94 -25.13
C ALA A 408 -4.86 -6.92 -25.99
N ASN A 409 -3.96 -5.99 -25.73
CA ASN A 409 -2.63 -5.95 -26.34
C ASN A 409 -1.63 -6.68 -25.43
N CYS A 410 -1.23 -7.89 -25.83
CA CYS A 410 -0.26 -8.70 -25.06
C CYS A 410 1.21 -8.38 -25.38
N SER A 411 1.47 -7.52 -26.38
CA SER A 411 2.81 -7.18 -26.87
C SER A 411 3.00 -5.67 -26.91
N VAL A 412 2.94 -5.04 -25.75
CA VAL A 412 3.17 -3.58 -25.63
C VAL A 412 4.67 -3.33 -25.72
N ALA A 413 5.10 -2.64 -26.76
CA ALA A 413 6.46 -2.14 -26.89
C ALA A 413 6.61 -0.74 -26.26
N PRO A 414 7.77 -0.35 -25.83
CA PRO A 414 9.02 -1.08 -25.85
C PRO A 414 9.39 -1.52 -24.47
N GLY A 415 10.02 -2.61 -24.32
CA GLY A 415 10.79 -2.76 -23.17
C GLY A 415 10.95 -4.17 -22.73
N ASN A 416 12.13 -4.55 -22.67
CA ASN A 416 12.53 -5.77 -22.00
C ASN A 416 13.08 -5.38 -20.63
N PRO A 417 12.32 -5.54 -19.55
CA PRO A 417 12.94 -5.70 -18.27
C PRO A 417 12.40 -6.90 -17.54
N ALA A 418 13.34 -7.71 -17.05
CA ALA A 418 13.05 -8.63 -15.98
C ALA A 418 12.70 -7.83 -14.71
N MET A 419 11.47 -7.94 -14.27
CA MET A 419 11.04 -7.45 -12.95
C MET A 419 11.01 -8.63 -12.00
N PRO A 420 11.56 -8.49 -10.77
CA PRO A 420 11.26 -9.41 -9.68
C PRO A 420 9.77 -9.36 -9.37
N THR A 421 9.16 -10.52 -9.18
CA THR A 421 7.71 -10.68 -9.20
C THR A 421 6.98 -10.31 -7.91
N HIS A 422 7.67 -10.10 -6.79
CA HIS A 422 7.04 -9.76 -5.51
C HIS A 422 7.93 -8.81 -4.71
N GLY A 423 7.39 -7.65 -4.36
CA GLY A 423 8.01 -6.71 -3.43
C GLY A 423 6.98 -6.31 -2.38
N ASP A 424 7.39 -6.29 -1.11
CA ASP A 424 6.56 -5.95 0.02
C ASP A 424 6.94 -4.59 0.60
N THR A 425 5.95 -3.91 1.15
CA THR A 425 6.08 -2.50 1.52
C THR A 425 5.05 -2.17 2.59
N MET A 426 5.31 -1.14 3.39
CA MET A 426 4.36 -0.60 4.36
C MET A 426 4.05 0.86 4.03
N TYR A 427 2.76 1.24 4.14
CA TYR A 427 2.27 2.59 3.94
C TYR A 427 1.53 3.12 5.16
N LEU A 428 1.71 4.42 5.47
CA LEU A 428 0.93 5.16 6.46
C LEU A 428 0.58 6.56 5.97
N SER A 429 -0.50 7.13 6.51
CA SER A 429 -0.86 8.53 6.33
C SER A 429 -1.32 9.16 7.63
N VAL A 430 -0.96 10.42 7.81
CA VAL A 430 -1.27 11.22 9.02
C VAL A 430 -1.85 12.56 8.61
N VAL A 431 -2.82 13.05 9.38
CA VAL A 431 -3.27 14.43 9.38
C VAL A 431 -3.36 14.91 10.83
N ASP A 432 -2.82 16.09 11.13
CA ASP A 432 -2.97 16.71 12.44
C ASP A 432 -4.17 17.68 12.50
N ARG A 433 -4.39 18.26 13.68
CA ARG A 433 -5.47 19.20 13.94
C ARG A 433 -5.31 20.50 13.13
N GLU A 434 -4.09 20.95 12.91
CA GLU A 434 -3.74 22.15 12.16
C GLU A 434 -3.91 21.94 10.65
N GLY A 435 -3.98 20.68 10.21
CA GLY A 435 -4.14 20.28 8.81
C GLY A 435 -2.84 19.99 8.07
N ASN A 436 -1.69 19.87 8.78
CA ASN A 436 -0.50 19.30 8.19
C ASN A 436 -0.76 17.83 7.89
N MET A 437 -0.24 17.34 6.77
CA MET A 437 -0.45 15.96 6.35
C MET A 437 0.86 15.32 5.91
N VAL A 438 0.96 14.03 6.18
CA VAL A 438 2.08 13.19 5.72
C VAL A 438 1.52 11.96 5.01
N SER A 439 2.00 11.73 3.80
CA SER A 439 1.88 10.48 3.05
C SER A 439 3.26 9.84 3.08
N LEU A 440 3.45 8.72 3.78
CA LEU A 440 4.74 8.09 3.99
C LEU A 440 4.70 6.61 3.65
N ILE A 441 5.74 6.16 2.97
CA ILE A 441 5.92 4.77 2.58
C ILE A 441 7.35 4.34 2.90
N GLN A 442 7.50 3.13 3.45
CA GLN A 442 8.78 2.55 3.83
C GLN A 442 8.84 1.08 3.41
N SER A 443 10.05 0.57 3.13
CA SER A 443 10.19 -0.80 2.65
C SER A 443 11.60 -1.33 2.80
N ASN A 444 11.69 -2.64 3.10
CA ASN A 444 12.91 -3.43 2.91
C ASN A 444 12.97 -4.05 1.48
N TYR A 445 11.97 -3.86 0.63
CA TYR A 445 11.65 -4.40 -0.69
C TYR A 445 11.03 -5.80 -0.59
N LEU A 446 11.80 -6.89 -0.57
CA LEU A 446 11.23 -8.24 -0.39
C LEU A 446 11.09 -8.57 1.09
N ALA A 447 10.25 -9.57 1.42
CA ALA A 447 10.06 -10.04 2.79
C ALA A 447 11.39 -10.23 3.53
N PHE A 448 11.59 -9.54 4.66
CA PHE A 448 12.87 -9.50 5.38
C PHE A 448 14.07 -9.11 4.50
N GLY A 449 13.86 -8.25 3.50
CA GLY A 449 14.90 -7.66 2.68
C GLY A 449 15.91 -8.69 2.15
N SER A 450 17.19 -8.42 2.33
CA SER A 450 18.30 -9.30 1.93
C SER A 450 18.41 -10.60 2.76
N GLY A 451 17.66 -10.73 3.86
CA GLY A 451 17.83 -11.79 4.84
C GLY A 451 19.06 -11.62 5.72
N VAL A 452 19.81 -10.52 5.60
CA VAL A 452 21.05 -10.27 6.35
C VAL A 452 20.77 -9.37 7.55
N VAL A 453 21.21 -9.81 8.74
CA VAL A 453 21.20 -9.01 9.98
C VAL A 453 22.65 -8.81 10.43
N ALA A 454 23.04 -7.58 10.73
CA ALA A 454 24.32 -7.28 11.35
C ALA A 454 24.30 -7.60 12.86
N ASP A 455 25.44 -8.01 13.42
CA ASP A 455 25.50 -8.46 14.81
C ASP A 455 24.98 -7.39 15.78
N GLY A 456 24.05 -7.75 16.67
CA GLY A 456 23.52 -6.89 17.72
C GLY A 456 22.64 -5.73 17.27
N THR A 457 22.29 -5.65 15.96
CA THR A 457 21.46 -4.53 15.45
C THR A 457 19.97 -4.77 15.54
N GLY A 458 19.53 -6.03 15.48
CA GLY A 458 18.12 -6.40 15.61
C GLY A 458 17.22 -6.04 14.40
N PHE A 459 17.78 -5.60 13.28
CA PHE A 459 17.03 -5.32 12.07
C PHE A 459 17.71 -5.91 10.83
N VAL A 460 16.88 -6.26 9.83
CA VAL A 460 17.34 -6.77 8.54
C VAL A 460 17.74 -5.62 7.63
N LEU A 461 18.76 -5.83 6.79
CA LEU A 461 19.14 -4.91 5.73
C LEU A 461 18.29 -5.16 4.49
N GLN A 462 17.85 -4.10 3.82
CA GLN A 462 17.05 -4.14 2.60
C GLN A 462 17.76 -4.84 1.45
N ASP A 463 17.00 -5.29 0.45
CA ASP A 463 17.51 -5.89 -0.78
C ASP A 463 17.19 -5.06 -2.03
N ARG A 464 17.09 -3.74 -1.89
CA ARG A 464 16.68 -2.84 -2.97
C ARG A 464 17.65 -2.84 -4.16
N GLY A 465 18.91 -3.21 -3.95
CA GLY A 465 19.89 -3.39 -5.00
C GLY A 465 19.48 -4.44 -6.05
N ALA A 466 18.61 -5.39 -5.70
CA ALA A 466 18.02 -6.35 -6.63
C ALA A 466 17.31 -5.69 -7.82
N LEU A 467 16.91 -4.41 -7.68
CA LEU A 467 16.24 -3.67 -8.75
C LEU A 467 17.19 -3.04 -9.78
N PHE A 468 18.51 -3.11 -9.59
CA PHE A 468 19.44 -2.69 -10.62
C PHE A 468 19.44 -3.64 -11.82
N SER A 469 19.86 -3.16 -12.97
CA SER A 469 20.14 -3.96 -14.17
C SER A 469 21.63 -4.28 -14.27
N LEU A 470 21.95 -5.50 -14.69
CA LEU A 470 23.32 -5.88 -15.09
C LEU A 470 23.59 -5.62 -16.58
N ASP A 471 22.59 -5.20 -17.37
CA ASP A 471 22.79 -4.72 -18.73
C ASP A 471 23.53 -3.38 -18.72
N PRO A 472 24.74 -3.27 -19.29
CA PRO A 472 25.49 -2.03 -19.32
C PRO A 472 24.81 -0.90 -20.09
N ASN A 473 23.83 -1.21 -20.95
CA ASN A 473 23.08 -0.24 -21.75
C ASN A 473 21.80 0.23 -21.04
N SER A 474 21.42 -0.38 -19.92
CA SER A 474 20.25 0.03 -19.16
C SER A 474 20.48 1.40 -18.47
N PRO A 475 19.52 2.31 -18.50
CA PRO A 475 19.60 3.54 -17.69
C PRO A 475 19.67 3.21 -16.19
N ASN A 476 19.09 2.09 -15.76
CA ASN A 476 19.11 1.59 -14.38
C ASN A 476 20.25 0.58 -14.12
N LYS A 477 21.34 0.59 -14.90
CA LYS A 477 22.49 -0.28 -14.66
C LYS A 477 23.12 -0.01 -13.29
N LEU A 478 23.68 -1.06 -12.69
CA LEU A 478 24.38 -0.97 -11.41
C LEU A 478 25.64 -0.10 -11.52
N GLU A 479 25.71 0.93 -10.67
CA GLU A 479 26.88 1.78 -10.49
C GLU A 479 27.00 2.17 -9.01
N GLY A 480 28.22 2.32 -8.48
CA GLY A 480 28.44 2.80 -7.11
C GLY A 480 27.83 4.19 -6.89
N HIS A 481 27.30 4.45 -5.70
CA HIS A 481 26.60 5.68 -5.30
C HIS A 481 25.35 6.02 -6.12
N LYS A 482 24.88 5.12 -6.98
CA LYS A 482 23.63 5.25 -7.72
C LYS A 482 22.46 4.66 -6.94
N ARG A 483 21.30 5.32 -7.00
CA ARG A 483 20.04 4.78 -6.51
C ARG A 483 19.43 3.82 -7.53
N PRO A 484 18.93 2.63 -7.13
CA PRO A 484 18.19 1.76 -8.03
C PRO A 484 16.84 2.38 -8.40
N PHE A 485 16.23 1.91 -9.49
CA PHE A 485 14.79 2.02 -9.69
C PHE A 485 14.04 1.65 -8.41
N HIS A 486 12.96 2.36 -8.08
CA HIS A 486 12.30 2.19 -6.80
C HIS A 486 10.79 2.00 -6.94
N THR A 487 10.22 1.06 -6.16
CA THR A 487 8.81 0.70 -6.24
C THR A 487 7.92 1.42 -5.23
N ILE A 488 8.47 2.01 -4.15
CA ILE A 488 7.64 2.72 -3.16
C ILE A 488 7.23 4.10 -3.66
N ILE A 489 5.96 4.46 -3.48
CA ILE A 489 5.40 5.75 -3.87
C ILE A 489 4.38 6.22 -2.82
N PRO A 490 4.53 7.41 -2.24
CA PRO A 490 3.50 8.08 -1.48
C PRO A 490 2.65 8.94 -2.42
N GLY A 491 1.31 8.85 -2.36
CA GLY A 491 0.40 9.63 -3.18
C GLY A 491 -0.23 10.79 -2.42
N PHE A 492 -0.54 11.87 -3.12
CA PHE A 492 -1.30 13.01 -2.58
C PHE A 492 -2.22 13.59 -3.66
N MET A 493 -3.42 14.07 -3.29
CA MET A 493 -4.29 14.73 -4.27
C MET A 493 -5.10 15.86 -3.65
N THR A 494 -5.44 16.87 -4.49
CA THR A 494 -6.15 18.08 -4.04
C THR A 494 -7.22 18.51 -5.01
N LYS A 495 -8.36 19.01 -4.48
CA LYS A 495 -9.40 19.72 -5.25
C LYS A 495 -10.18 20.65 -4.33
N GLY A 496 -10.24 21.95 -4.65
CA GLY A 496 -10.92 22.91 -3.80
C GLY A 496 -10.44 22.81 -2.35
N ASP A 497 -11.35 22.50 -1.43
CA ASP A 497 -11.08 22.35 0.01
C ASP A 497 -10.60 20.95 0.44
N GLU A 498 -10.52 20.01 -0.48
CA GLU A 498 -10.16 18.65 -0.14
C GLU A 498 -8.67 18.38 -0.37
N ARG A 499 -8.05 17.73 0.60
CA ARG A 499 -6.66 17.26 0.60
C ARG A 499 -6.67 15.78 1.01
N ILE A 500 -6.11 14.91 0.19
CA ILE A 500 -6.05 13.47 0.46
C ILE A 500 -4.60 13.02 0.37
N ALA A 501 -4.08 12.47 1.47
CA ALA A 501 -2.84 11.68 1.49
C ALA A 501 -3.23 10.21 1.41
N PHE A 502 -2.69 9.46 0.47
CA PHE A 502 -3.07 8.07 0.23
C PHE A 502 -1.89 7.25 -0.30
N GLY A 503 -1.96 5.95 -0.12
CA GLY A 503 -1.05 5.01 -0.75
C GLY A 503 -1.49 3.56 -0.56
N ILE A 504 -1.09 2.72 -1.49
CA ILE A 504 -1.38 1.29 -1.50
C ILE A 504 -0.08 0.57 -1.78
N MET A 505 0.37 -0.25 -0.84
CA MET A 505 1.61 -1.01 -0.92
C MET A 505 1.50 -2.19 -1.92
N GLY A 506 2.61 -2.91 -2.19
CA GLY A 506 2.62 -4.13 -3.01
C GLY A 506 3.63 -4.10 -4.17
N GLY A 507 4.81 -3.52 -3.99
CA GLY A 507 5.87 -3.49 -5.00
C GLY A 507 5.42 -2.89 -6.33
N PRO A 508 5.51 -3.63 -7.46
CA PRO A 508 5.05 -3.16 -8.77
C PRO A 508 3.53 -2.92 -8.86
N ASN A 509 2.75 -3.38 -7.88
CA ASN A 509 1.32 -3.11 -7.84
C ASN A 509 1.00 -1.64 -7.55
N GLN A 510 1.86 -0.90 -6.86
CA GLN A 510 1.54 0.41 -6.27
C GLN A 510 1.00 1.42 -7.28
N ALA A 511 1.67 1.68 -8.39
CA ALA A 511 1.24 2.71 -9.34
C ALA A 511 -0.13 2.40 -9.97
N GLN A 512 -0.41 1.13 -10.31
CA GLN A 512 -1.72 0.75 -10.83
C GLN A 512 -2.82 0.77 -9.75
N ALA A 513 -2.47 0.47 -8.49
CA ALA A 513 -3.41 0.55 -7.38
C ALA A 513 -3.73 2.01 -7.01
N HIS A 514 -2.76 2.92 -7.09
CA HIS A 514 -2.98 4.36 -6.96
C HIS A 514 -3.95 4.88 -8.04
N ALA A 515 -3.75 4.51 -9.31
CA ALA A 515 -4.66 4.89 -10.39
C ALA A 515 -6.08 4.35 -10.17
N GLN A 516 -6.24 3.10 -9.69
CA GLN A 516 -7.54 2.52 -9.33
C GLN A 516 -8.20 3.29 -8.17
N PHE A 517 -7.45 3.62 -7.11
CA PHE A 517 -7.95 4.40 -5.98
C PHE A 517 -8.42 5.79 -6.42
N VAL A 518 -7.59 6.50 -7.18
CA VAL A 518 -7.93 7.85 -7.69
C VAL A 518 -9.18 7.78 -8.55
N SER A 519 -9.30 6.81 -9.47
CA SER A 519 -10.50 6.62 -10.29
C SER A 519 -11.74 6.30 -9.43
N ASN A 520 -11.61 5.45 -8.39
CA ASN A 520 -12.70 5.16 -7.47
C ASN A 520 -13.24 6.41 -6.77
N VAL A 521 -12.35 7.31 -6.34
CA VAL A 521 -12.75 8.58 -5.72
C VAL A 521 -13.32 9.56 -6.76
N VAL A 522 -12.66 9.69 -7.91
CA VAL A 522 -12.92 10.78 -8.87
C VAL A 522 -14.01 10.42 -9.87
N ASP A 523 -13.94 9.25 -10.53
CA ASP A 523 -14.89 8.84 -11.56
C ASP A 523 -16.17 8.24 -10.95
N PHE A 524 -16.02 7.50 -9.84
CA PHE A 524 -17.14 6.77 -9.24
C PHE A 524 -17.67 7.40 -7.95
N GLY A 525 -17.10 8.54 -7.51
CA GLY A 525 -17.59 9.32 -6.38
C GLY A 525 -17.56 8.60 -5.04
N MET A 526 -16.68 7.63 -4.88
CA MET A 526 -16.55 6.86 -3.64
C MET A 526 -15.86 7.70 -2.56
N ASN A 527 -16.28 7.54 -1.31
CA ASN A 527 -15.50 8.02 -0.18
C ASN A 527 -14.17 7.23 -0.07
N ILE A 528 -13.19 7.76 0.69
CA ILE A 528 -11.85 7.16 0.76
C ILE A 528 -11.84 5.73 1.31
N GLN A 529 -12.77 5.34 2.20
CA GLN A 529 -12.85 3.98 2.71
C GLN A 529 -13.43 3.01 1.66
N ALA A 530 -14.51 3.39 1.00
CA ALA A 530 -15.09 2.59 -0.08
C ALA A 530 -14.10 2.43 -1.24
N ALA A 531 -13.39 3.49 -1.61
CA ALA A 531 -12.37 3.46 -2.66
C ALA A 531 -11.20 2.54 -2.29
N MET A 532 -10.82 2.51 -0.99
CA MET A 532 -9.77 1.63 -0.49
C MET A 532 -10.19 0.16 -0.44
N GLU A 533 -11.46 -0.12 -0.14
CA GLU A 533 -12.00 -1.48 -0.07
C GLU A 533 -12.46 -2.05 -1.42
N ALA A 534 -12.63 -1.21 -2.43
CA ALA A 534 -13.12 -1.62 -3.74
C ALA A 534 -12.36 -2.84 -4.29
N PRO A 535 -13.03 -3.76 -5.00
CA PRO A 535 -12.35 -4.87 -5.66
C PRO A 535 -11.27 -4.37 -6.61
N ARG A 536 -10.09 -5.01 -6.59
CA ARG A 536 -8.93 -4.63 -7.39
C ARG A 536 -8.47 -5.74 -8.31
N PHE A 537 -7.74 -5.32 -9.33
CA PHE A 537 -6.86 -6.19 -10.10
C PHE A 537 -5.40 -5.80 -9.89
N THR A 538 -4.51 -6.72 -10.20
CA THR A 538 -3.08 -6.44 -10.36
C THR A 538 -2.53 -7.17 -11.58
N LYS A 539 -1.57 -6.53 -12.24
CA LYS A 539 -0.75 -7.14 -13.29
C LYS A 539 0.71 -6.84 -12.95
N LEU A 540 1.41 -7.83 -12.45
CA LEU A 540 2.78 -7.65 -11.96
C LEU A 540 3.80 -7.62 -13.11
N THR A 541 3.58 -8.43 -14.15
CA THR A 541 4.45 -8.45 -15.33
C THR A 541 4.27 -7.21 -16.22
N VAL A 542 5.26 -6.86 -17.02
CA VAL A 542 5.13 -5.81 -18.03
C VAL A 542 4.59 -6.38 -19.34
N PRO A 543 5.22 -7.40 -19.97
CA PRO A 543 4.67 -8.03 -21.17
C PRO A 543 3.53 -9.02 -20.81
N GLY A 544 2.83 -9.50 -21.84
CA GLY A 544 1.79 -10.53 -21.67
C GLY A 544 0.39 -9.98 -21.37
N CYS A 545 -0.55 -10.89 -21.19
CA CYS A 545 -1.95 -10.61 -20.91
C CYS A 545 -2.44 -11.18 -19.55
N ASP A 546 -1.52 -11.69 -18.74
CA ASP A 546 -1.80 -12.15 -17.39
C ASP A 546 -2.35 -11.02 -16.52
N VAL A 547 -3.44 -11.26 -15.82
CA VAL A 547 -4.07 -10.33 -14.88
C VAL A 547 -4.62 -11.12 -13.70
N GLU A 548 -4.24 -10.76 -12.50
CA GLU A 548 -4.82 -11.28 -11.27
C GLU A 548 -5.94 -10.34 -10.83
N ILE A 549 -7.12 -10.88 -10.50
CA ILE A 549 -8.30 -10.11 -10.17
C ILE A 549 -9.09 -10.74 -9.02
N GLU A 550 -9.53 -9.92 -8.07
CA GLU A 550 -10.33 -10.43 -6.95
C GLU A 550 -11.67 -10.98 -7.41
N ASN A 551 -12.12 -12.07 -6.77
CA ASN A 551 -13.40 -12.73 -7.08
C ASN A 551 -14.63 -11.88 -6.77
N ARG A 552 -14.46 -10.74 -6.07
CA ARG A 552 -15.50 -9.72 -5.82
C ARG A 552 -15.87 -8.91 -7.08
N VAL A 553 -15.03 -8.92 -8.13
CA VAL A 553 -15.43 -8.48 -9.48
C VAL A 553 -16.35 -9.54 -10.06
N ALA A 554 -17.50 -9.13 -10.63
CA ALA A 554 -18.52 -10.06 -11.14
C ALA A 554 -17.94 -11.06 -12.15
N GLN A 555 -18.41 -12.31 -12.11
CA GLN A 555 -17.92 -13.36 -13.01
C GLN A 555 -18.12 -12.98 -14.47
N SER A 556 -19.29 -12.42 -14.83
CA SER A 556 -19.56 -11.98 -16.20
C SER A 556 -18.53 -10.97 -16.73
N VAL A 557 -18.05 -10.08 -15.86
CA VAL A 557 -17.00 -9.12 -16.20
C VAL A 557 -15.67 -9.82 -16.45
N ARG A 558 -15.30 -10.77 -15.58
CA ARG A 558 -14.07 -11.56 -15.73
C ARG A 558 -14.10 -12.41 -17.01
N ASP A 559 -15.25 -13.00 -17.32
CA ASP A 559 -15.45 -13.78 -18.57
C ASP A 559 -15.36 -12.88 -19.81
N ASP A 560 -15.88 -11.63 -19.74
CA ASP A 560 -15.77 -10.65 -20.82
C ASP A 560 -14.31 -10.20 -21.03
N LEU A 561 -13.57 -9.95 -19.95
CA LEU A 561 -12.13 -9.61 -20.04
C LEU A 561 -11.35 -10.77 -20.68
N THR A 562 -11.69 -12.03 -20.34
CA THR A 562 -11.07 -13.20 -20.95
C THR A 562 -11.40 -13.28 -22.45
N ARG A 563 -12.65 -12.99 -22.86
CA ARG A 563 -13.01 -12.93 -24.29
C ARG A 563 -12.25 -11.82 -25.06
N ARG A 564 -11.88 -10.74 -24.39
CA ARG A 564 -11.00 -9.70 -24.98
C ARG A 564 -9.53 -10.13 -25.05
N GLY A 565 -9.17 -11.27 -24.48
CA GLY A 565 -7.80 -11.84 -24.54
C GLY A 565 -6.94 -11.57 -23.31
N HIS A 566 -7.52 -11.10 -22.19
CA HIS A 566 -6.82 -11.11 -20.91
C HIS A 566 -6.79 -12.54 -20.32
N GLU A 567 -5.66 -12.92 -19.75
CA GLU A 567 -5.47 -14.19 -19.05
C GLU A 567 -5.76 -13.99 -17.57
N ILE A 568 -7.03 -14.22 -17.17
CA ILE A 568 -7.51 -13.88 -15.84
C ILE A 568 -7.17 -15.00 -14.83
N LYS A 569 -6.37 -14.68 -13.82
CA LYS A 569 -6.21 -15.47 -12.59
C LYS A 569 -7.08 -14.86 -11.49
N VAL A 570 -8.04 -15.66 -10.98
CA VAL A 570 -8.97 -15.21 -9.95
C VAL A 570 -8.34 -15.39 -8.57
N LEU A 571 -8.27 -14.29 -7.81
CA LEU A 571 -7.82 -14.27 -6.42
C LEU A 571 -9.01 -14.43 -5.45
N GLY A 572 -8.72 -14.71 -4.18
CA GLY A 572 -9.69 -14.67 -3.10
C GLY A 572 -10.30 -13.28 -2.89
N PRO A 573 -11.32 -13.15 -2.03
CA PRO A 573 -11.82 -11.84 -1.61
C PRO A 573 -10.78 -11.16 -0.69
N TYR A 574 -10.57 -9.86 -0.87
CA TYR A 574 -9.60 -9.09 -0.10
C TYR A 574 -8.18 -9.71 -0.11
N ALA A 575 -7.75 -10.14 -1.30
CA ALA A 575 -6.42 -10.75 -1.47
C ALA A 575 -5.30 -9.74 -1.19
N SER A 576 -4.29 -10.17 -0.43
CA SER A 576 -3.13 -9.32 -0.12
C SER A 576 -2.27 -8.98 -1.34
N ASP A 577 -2.35 -9.81 -2.39
CA ASP A 577 -1.63 -9.65 -3.67
C ASP A 577 -1.95 -8.33 -4.38
N VAL A 578 -3.16 -7.80 -4.20
CA VAL A 578 -3.56 -6.50 -4.77
C VAL A 578 -3.21 -5.32 -3.86
N GLY A 579 -2.39 -5.55 -2.86
CA GLY A 579 -1.89 -4.57 -1.90
C GLY A 579 -2.90 -4.18 -0.83
N GLY A 580 -2.40 -3.59 0.26
CA GLY A 580 -3.16 -2.95 1.32
C GLY A 580 -2.85 -1.46 1.38
N GLY A 581 -3.79 -0.64 1.77
CA GLY A 581 -3.58 0.80 1.74
C GLY A 581 -4.19 1.56 2.91
N GLN A 582 -3.80 2.84 3.01
CA GLN A 582 -4.31 3.77 4.00
C GLN A 582 -4.59 5.10 3.32
N ALA A 583 -5.53 5.87 3.85
CA ALA A 583 -5.77 7.23 3.40
C ALA A 583 -6.25 8.12 4.54
N VAL A 584 -5.87 9.40 4.50
CA VAL A 584 -6.50 10.45 5.29
C VAL A 584 -6.94 11.58 4.38
N LEU A 585 -8.13 12.15 4.67
CA LEU A 585 -8.68 13.31 3.96
C LEU A 585 -8.87 14.45 4.96
N ARG A 586 -8.49 15.65 4.57
CA ARG A 586 -8.82 16.91 5.23
C ARG A 586 -9.79 17.71 4.39
N ASN A 587 -10.92 18.08 4.95
CA ASN A 587 -11.71 19.18 4.42
C ASN A 587 -11.27 20.48 5.10
N VAL A 588 -10.70 21.40 4.34
CA VAL A 588 -10.07 22.62 4.87
C VAL A 588 -11.10 23.57 5.46
N SER A 589 -12.25 23.77 4.81
CA SER A 589 -13.30 24.70 5.27
C SER A 589 -13.96 24.23 6.55
N SER A 590 -14.36 22.97 6.65
CA SER A 590 -15.01 22.42 7.86
C SER A 590 -14.01 22.05 8.96
N LYS A 591 -12.71 21.96 8.64
CA LYS A 591 -11.64 21.47 9.51
C LYS A 591 -11.90 20.05 10.03
N VAL A 592 -12.64 19.23 9.28
CA VAL A 592 -12.91 17.82 9.60
C VAL A 592 -11.93 16.93 8.85
N ASN A 593 -11.40 15.95 9.57
CA ASN A 593 -10.50 14.91 9.07
C ASN A 593 -11.24 13.59 8.93
N PHE A 594 -10.88 12.82 7.91
CA PHE A 594 -11.41 11.48 7.65
C PHE A 594 -10.25 10.53 7.50
N GLY A 595 -10.38 9.31 8.03
CA GLY A 595 -9.37 8.25 7.94
C GLY A 595 -9.95 6.97 7.37
N ALA A 596 -9.17 6.27 6.57
CA ALA A 596 -9.50 4.99 5.95
C ALA A 596 -8.35 4.00 6.08
N SER A 597 -8.69 2.72 6.28
CA SER A 597 -7.74 1.61 6.38
C SER A 597 -8.28 0.39 5.63
N ASP A 598 -7.43 -0.20 4.80
CA ASP A 598 -7.76 -1.36 3.97
C ASP A 598 -7.93 -2.63 4.81
N PRO A 599 -9.05 -3.38 4.67
CA PRO A 599 -9.25 -4.63 5.41
C PRO A 599 -8.37 -5.81 4.93
N ARG A 600 -7.56 -5.63 3.87
CA ARG A 600 -6.61 -6.64 3.38
C ARG A 600 -5.39 -6.81 4.28
N LYS A 601 -5.23 -5.91 5.26
CA LYS A 601 -4.16 -5.91 6.26
C LYS A 601 -4.74 -5.75 7.67
N ASP A 602 -3.89 -5.91 8.68
CA ASP A 602 -4.26 -5.75 10.10
C ASP A 602 -4.60 -4.30 10.49
N GLY A 603 -4.38 -3.33 9.61
CA GLY A 603 -4.36 -1.90 9.84
C GLY A 603 -5.61 -1.25 10.41
N ALA A 604 -5.43 -0.03 10.92
CA ALA A 604 -6.50 0.83 11.42
C ALA A 604 -6.23 2.32 11.15
N ALA A 605 -7.30 3.11 11.09
CA ALA A 605 -7.26 4.55 11.25
C ALA A 605 -7.64 4.88 12.70
N ILE A 606 -6.78 5.59 13.42
CA ILE A 606 -6.96 5.93 14.84
C ILE A 606 -7.03 7.45 14.96
N PRO A 607 -8.12 8.01 15.54
CA PRO A 607 -8.21 9.44 15.80
C PRO A 607 -7.31 9.81 16.99
N GLU A 608 -6.82 11.04 16.98
CA GLU A 608 -6.13 11.65 18.11
C GLU A 608 -6.99 11.54 19.38
N PRO A 609 -6.47 10.93 20.46
CA PRO A 609 -7.19 10.89 21.74
C PRO A 609 -7.46 12.28 22.28
N ILE A 610 -8.56 12.44 23.02
CA ILE A 610 -8.81 13.68 23.77
C ILE A 610 -7.71 13.81 24.83
N PRO A 611 -7.01 14.96 24.92
CA PRO A 611 -6.00 15.17 25.94
C PRO A 611 -6.58 14.90 27.34
N ALA A 612 -5.89 14.09 28.13
CA ALA A 612 -6.25 13.94 29.54
C ALA A 612 -6.16 15.33 30.21
N LYS A 613 -7.21 15.70 30.98
CA LYS A 613 -7.24 16.96 31.72
C LYS A 613 -6.26 16.92 32.89
#